data_ff558a5f28c6177e714b3cd1fd656c1a
#
_entry.id   ff558a5f28c6177e714b3cd1fd656c1a
#
_cell.length_a   1.000
_cell.length_b   1.000
_cell.length_c   1.000
_cell.angle_alpha   90.00
_cell.angle_beta   90.00
_cell.angle_gamma   90.00
#
_symmetry.space_group_name_H-M   'P 1'
#
loop_
_entity.id
_entity.type
_entity.pdbx_description
1 polymer ?
#
loop_
_entity_poly.entity_id
_entity_poly.type
_entity_poly.pdbx_seq_one_letter_code
_entity_poly.pdbx_strand_id
1 'polypeptide(L)'
;MLHYEKSHNILIGLNKPRGVICTHNDEKGRVRIYDLIPKNILKDFKEKIHSVGRLDYNSQGLILLTNNTRIKSYLESPSSKILRVYKVKIQGLITNNIIKKYKKGLQVGNIFYSIISMKIIKQSKSYSWLIVKLDEGKNQHIRKIFKRIGFNVNKLIRIQYGPYKIGSLETGKIRVLNSNKLRLRLTNL
;
A
#
# COMPACT_ATOMS: atom_id res chain seq x y z
N MET A 1 -19.12 -26.65 -28.51
CA MET A 1 -18.36 -26.85 -27.25
C MET A 1 -17.66 -25.53 -26.94
N LEU A 2 -18.19 -24.75 -26.00
CA LEU A 2 -17.54 -23.50 -25.55
C LEU A 2 -16.46 -23.86 -24.56
N HIS A 3 -15.19 -23.79 -24.98
CA HIS A 3 -14.06 -23.86 -24.08
C HIS A 3 -14.06 -22.63 -23.18
N TYR A 4 -14.60 -22.76 -21.97
CA TYR A 4 -14.33 -21.81 -20.88
C TYR A 4 -12.85 -21.97 -20.46
N GLU A 5 -11.94 -21.22 -21.11
CA GLU A 5 -10.61 -21.03 -20.55
C GLU A 5 -10.79 -20.35 -19.18
N LYS A 6 -10.51 -21.09 -18.11
CA LYS A 6 -10.46 -20.53 -16.75
C LYS A 6 -9.45 -19.39 -16.76
N SER A 7 -9.93 -18.14 -16.78
CA SER A 7 -9.06 -16.98 -16.57
C SER A 7 -8.43 -17.13 -15.18
N HIS A 8 -7.13 -17.42 -15.14
CA HIS A 8 -6.42 -17.59 -13.89
C HIS A 8 -6.31 -16.22 -13.21
N ASN A 9 -7.08 -16.01 -12.14
CA ASN A 9 -6.99 -14.80 -11.33
C ASN A 9 -5.61 -14.72 -10.69
N ILE A 10 -4.79 -13.79 -11.14
CA ILE A 10 -3.45 -13.62 -10.64
C ILE A 10 -3.39 -12.42 -9.72
N LEU A 11 -2.69 -12.60 -8.62
CA LEU A 11 -2.38 -11.56 -7.66
C LEU A 11 -0.87 -11.56 -7.41
N ILE A 12 -0.24 -10.41 -7.61
CA ILE A 12 1.19 -10.21 -7.43
C ILE A 12 1.42 -9.18 -6.33
N GLY A 13 2.37 -9.45 -5.45
CA GLY A 13 2.95 -8.47 -4.55
C GLY A 13 4.27 -7.96 -5.11
N LEU A 14 4.42 -6.67 -5.29
CA LEU A 14 5.66 -6.00 -5.66
C LEU A 14 6.15 -5.18 -4.46
N ASN A 15 7.42 -5.31 -4.10
CA ASN A 15 8.07 -4.37 -3.18
C ASN A 15 8.56 -3.15 -3.96
N LYS A 16 7.69 -2.15 -4.10
CA LYS A 16 7.95 -0.95 -4.88
C LYS A 16 9.12 -0.16 -4.30
N PRO A 17 10.19 0.14 -5.06
CA PRO A 17 11.25 1.06 -4.65
C PRO A 17 10.76 2.51 -4.61
N ARG A 18 11.53 3.38 -3.97
CA ARG A 18 11.40 4.83 -4.12
C ARG A 18 11.77 5.24 -5.54
N GLY A 19 11.18 6.30 -6.07
CA GLY A 19 11.50 6.79 -7.40
C GLY A 19 10.79 6.05 -8.54
N VAL A 20 9.81 5.20 -8.23
CA VAL A 20 8.98 4.48 -9.19
C VAL A 20 7.55 4.93 -9.08
N ILE A 21 6.85 5.09 -10.20
CA ILE A 21 5.45 5.57 -10.25
C ILE A 21 4.47 4.43 -10.49
N CYS A 22 3.22 4.63 -10.02
CA CYS A 22 2.12 3.67 -10.13
C CYS A 22 1.15 4.10 -11.25
N THR A 23 1.63 4.21 -12.48
CA THR A 23 0.81 4.55 -13.66
C THR A 23 1.18 3.65 -14.84
N HIS A 24 0.26 3.46 -15.79
CA HIS A 24 0.53 2.78 -17.05
C HIS A 24 1.29 3.68 -18.03
N ASN A 25 0.94 4.96 -18.07
CA ASN A 25 1.58 5.94 -18.95
C ASN A 25 2.25 7.03 -18.14
N ASP A 26 3.42 7.46 -18.57
CA ASP A 26 4.15 8.57 -17.97
C ASP A 26 4.82 9.40 -19.05
N GLU A 27 4.39 10.64 -19.22
CA GLU A 27 4.91 11.59 -20.21
C GLU A 27 6.37 12.00 -19.93
N LYS A 28 6.83 11.81 -18.67
CA LYS A 28 8.19 12.16 -18.24
C LYS A 28 9.19 11.01 -18.33
N GLY A 29 8.79 9.85 -18.84
CA GLY A 29 9.66 8.69 -19.02
C GLY A 29 10.22 8.06 -17.73
N ARG A 30 9.56 8.31 -16.58
CA ARG A 30 10.00 7.74 -15.28
C ARG A 30 9.72 6.24 -15.23
N VAL A 31 10.53 5.50 -14.48
CA VAL A 31 10.31 4.06 -14.23
C VAL A 31 8.95 3.82 -13.57
N ARG A 32 8.17 2.91 -14.14
CA ARG A 32 6.83 2.54 -13.66
C ARG A 32 6.88 1.19 -12.95
N ILE A 33 5.92 0.93 -12.07
CA ILE A 33 5.81 -0.38 -11.40
C ILE A 33 5.68 -1.55 -12.38
N TYR A 34 5.13 -1.31 -13.56
CA TYR A 34 4.94 -2.33 -14.61
C TYR A 34 6.27 -2.71 -15.30
N ASP A 35 7.24 -1.79 -15.34
CA ASP A 35 8.57 -2.04 -15.90
C ASP A 35 9.42 -2.97 -15.01
N LEU A 36 9.00 -3.16 -13.76
CA LEU A 36 9.64 -4.07 -12.80
C LEU A 36 9.08 -5.50 -12.85
N ILE A 37 8.05 -5.75 -13.66
CA ILE A 37 7.48 -7.09 -13.80
C ILE A 37 8.23 -7.85 -14.89
N PRO A 38 8.81 -9.03 -14.61
CA PRO A 38 9.50 -9.82 -15.62
C PRO A 38 8.60 -10.17 -16.82
N LYS A 39 9.16 -10.10 -18.03
CA LYS A 39 8.44 -10.29 -19.30
C LYS A 39 7.79 -11.69 -19.41
N ASN A 40 8.43 -12.73 -18.86
CA ASN A 40 7.88 -14.08 -18.84
C ASN A 40 6.57 -14.13 -18.05
N ILE A 41 6.47 -13.41 -16.93
CA ILE A 41 5.24 -13.31 -16.16
C ILE A 41 4.18 -12.52 -16.92
N LEU A 42 4.57 -11.45 -17.63
CA LEU A 42 3.63 -10.65 -18.43
C LEU A 42 3.07 -11.43 -19.63
N LYS A 43 3.82 -12.38 -20.21
CA LYS A 43 3.36 -13.21 -21.35
C LYS A 43 2.20 -14.13 -20.98
N ASP A 44 2.17 -14.60 -19.73
CA ASP A 44 1.11 -15.47 -19.21
C ASP A 44 -0.20 -14.71 -18.95
N PHE A 45 -0.16 -13.37 -19.08
CA PHE A 45 -1.32 -12.50 -18.91
C PHE A 45 -1.84 -12.05 -20.27
N LYS A 46 -2.88 -12.69 -20.74
CA LYS A 46 -3.68 -12.20 -21.89
C LYS A 46 -4.40 -10.87 -21.56
N GLU A 47 -4.57 -10.57 -20.28
CA GLU A 47 -5.31 -9.42 -19.78
C GLU A 47 -4.38 -8.38 -19.14
N LYS A 48 -4.82 -7.12 -19.16
CA LYS A 48 -4.10 -5.99 -18.58
C LYS A 48 -3.99 -6.12 -17.06
N ILE A 49 -2.77 -6.02 -16.53
CA ILE A 49 -2.53 -5.98 -15.09
C ILE A 49 -2.81 -4.60 -14.53
N HIS A 50 -3.53 -4.54 -13.42
CA HIS A 50 -3.88 -3.32 -12.70
C HIS A 50 -3.22 -3.28 -11.33
N SER A 51 -2.73 -2.11 -10.91
CA SER A 51 -2.35 -1.91 -9.52
C SER A 51 -3.57 -1.78 -8.63
N VAL A 52 -3.47 -2.32 -7.43
CA VAL A 52 -4.47 -2.16 -6.35
C VAL A 52 -4.04 -0.97 -5.50
N GLY A 53 -4.71 0.15 -5.71
CA GLY A 53 -4.33 1.44 -5.14
C GLY A 53 -2.99 1.95 -5.69
N ARG A 54 -2.50 2.98 -5.04
CA ARG A 54 -1.23 3.61 -5.40
C ARG A 54 -0.32 3.76 -4.19
N LEU A 55 0.97 3.92 -4.47
CA LEU A 55 1.97 4.46 -3.57
C LEU A 55 2.62 5.65 -4.27
N ASP A 56 2.80 6.74 -3.55
CA ASP A 56 3.45 7.95 -4.08
C ASP A 56 4.88 7.63 -4.56
N TYR A 57 5.42 8.51 -5.41
CA TYR A 57 6.79 8.44 -5.94
C TYR A 57 7.84 8.24 -4.84
N ASN A 58 7.71 8.98 -3.73
CA ASN A 58 8.61 8.91 -2.57
C ASN A 58 8.24 7.84 -1.53
N SER A 59 7.20 7.02 -1.78
CA SER A 59 6.78 5.92 -0.90
C SER A 59 7.28 4.59 -1.43
N GLN A 60 7.52 3.65 -0.51
CA GLN A 60 8.08 2.33 -0.77
C GLN A 60 7.17 1.22 -0.26
N GLY A 61 7.49 -0.02 -0.61
CA GLY A 61 6.92 -1.20 0.01
C GLY A 61 5.86 -1.89 -0.82
N LEU A 62 5.05 -2.70 -0.18
CA LEU A 62 4.13 -3.62 -0.82
C LEU A 62 3.05 -2.90 -1.61
N ILE A 63 3.03 -3.11 -2.92
CA ILE A 63 1.89 -2.82 -3.80
C ILE A 63 1.38 -4.13 -4.39
N LEU A 64 0.07 -4.26 -4.52
CA LEU A 64 -0.56 -5.42 -5.14
C LEU A 64 -0.91 -5.10 -6.58
N LEU A 65 -0.79 -6.11 -7.46
CA LEU A 65 -1.21 -6.04 -8.85
C LEU A 65 -2.06 -7.26 -9.18
N THR A 66 -3.08 -7.09 -10.02
CA THR A 66 -3.99 -8.18 -10.41
C THR A 66 -4.56 -7.92 -11.80
N ASN A 67 -4.92 -8.99 -12.51
CA ASN A 67 -5.73 -8.92 -13.74
C ASN A 67 -7.24 -8.94 -13.44
N ASN A 68 -7.64 -9.20 -12.19
CA ASN A 68 -9.04 -9.29 -11.80
C ASN A 68 -9.55 -7.95 -11.23
N THR A 69 -10.46 -7.29 -11.96
CA THR A 69 -11.03 -6.00 -11.58
C THR A 69 -11.93 -6.08 -10.34
N ARG A 70 -12.60 -7.22 -10.08
CA ARG A 70 -13.39 -7.42 -8.85
C ARG A 70 -12.50 -7.48 -7.61
N ILE A 71 -11.38 -8.21 -7.67
CA ILE A 71 -10.37 -8.23 -6.61
C ILE A 71 -9.81 -6.82 -6.37
N LYS A 72 -9.49 -6.09 -7.46
CA LYS A 72 -9.02 -4.71 -7.36
C LYS A 72 -10.04 -3.82 -6.65
N SER A 73 -11.28 -3.80 -7.12
CA SER A 73 -12.36 -2.97 -6.56
C SER A 73 -12.62 -3.29 -5.09
N TYR A 74 -12.66 -4.58 -4.72
CA TYR A 74 -12.83 -5.00 -3.33
C TYR A 74 -11.70 -4.49 -2.43
N LEU A 75 -10.44 -4.65 -2.84
CA LEU A 75 -9.28 -4.24 -2.05
C LEU A 75 -9.14 -2.72 -1.93
N GLU A 76 -9.60 -1.97 -2.93
CA GLU A 76 -9.54 -0.49 -2.94
C GLU A 76 -10.71 0.14 -2.18
N SER A 77 -11.88 -0.51 -2.14
CA SER A 77 -13.09 0.05 -1.55
C SER A 77 -12.90 0.45 -0.08
N PRO A 78 -13.28 1.68 0.30
CA PRO A 78 -13.28 2.11 1.70
C PRO A 78 -14.19 1.25 2.59
N SER A 79 -15.31 0.74 2.04
CA SER A 79 -16.27 -0.11 2.78
C SER A 79 -15.68 -1.46 3.17
N SER A 80 -14.70 -1.96 2.43
CA SER A 80 -14.02 -3.24 2.71
C SER A 80 -13.11 -3.18 3.93
N LYS A 81 -12.83 -1.99 4.48
CA LYS A 81 -12.00 -1.78 5.68
C LYS A 81 -10.68 -2.56 5.65
N ILE A 82 -10.06 -2.64 4.48
CA ILE A 82 -8.82 -3.41 4.29
C ILE A 82 -7.68 -2.77 5.07
N LEU A 83 -7.10 -3.53 5.99
CA LEU A 83 -5.98 -3.10 6.81
C LEU A 83 -4.73 -2.80 5.96
N ARG A 84 -4.16 -1.63 6.17
CA ARG A 84 -2.86 -1.21 5.60
C ARG A 84 -1.91 -0.87 6.75
N VAL A 85 -0.73 -1.48 6.75
CA VAL A 85 0.29 -1.25 7.79
C VAL A 85 1.52 -0.60 7.17
N TYR A 86 1.95 0.47 7.79
CA TYR A 86 3.11 1.25 7.34
C TYR A 86 4.18 1.33 8.43
N LYS A 87 5.44 1.22 8.00
CA LYS A 87 6.62 1.62 8.77
C LYS A 87 7.00 3.04 8.36
N VAL A 88 6.97 3.97 9.31
CA VAL A 88 7.11 5.41 9.06
C VAL A 88 8.30 5.96 9.82
N LYS A 89 9.23 6.63 9.12
CA LYS A 89 10.29 7.41 9.74
C LYS A 89 9.93 8.88 9.67
N ILE A 90 9.86 9.53 10.81
CA ILE A 90 9.65 10.97 10.93
C ILE A 90 10.89 11.65 11.49
N GLN A 91 11.09 12.90 11.13
CA GLN A 91 12.08 13.76 11.75
C GLN A 91 11.57 14.22 13.12
N GLY A 92 12.45 14.19 14.13
CA GLY A 92 12.09 14.57 15.49
C GLY A 92 11.58 13.42 16.36
N LEU A 93 11.35 13.74 17.63
CA LEU A 93 10.92 12.78 18.66
C LEU A 93 9.43 12.97 18.95
N ILE A 94 8.62 12.00 18.57
CA ILE A 94 7.21 11.97 18.91
C ILE A 94 7.01 11.31 20.26
N THR A 95 6.16 11.91 21.12
CA THR A 95 5.87 11.36 22.45
C THR A 95 4.61 10.51 22.45
N ASN A 96 4.50 9.64 23.45
CA ASN A 96 3.27 8.85 23.64
C ASN A 96 2.04 9.72 23.91
N ASN A 97 2.21 10.92 24.48
CA ASN A 97 1.10 11.86 24.70
C ASN A 97 0.54 12.36 23.36
N ILE A 98 1.39 12.69 22.39
CA ILE A 98 0.96 13.06 21.03
C ILE A 98 0.23 11.88 20.38
N ILE A 99 0.75 10.66 20.49
CA ILE A 99 0.10 9.46 19.94
C ILE A 99 -1.28 9.24 20.58
N LYS A 100 -1.41 9.35 21.91
CA LYS A 100 -2.67 9.23 22.63
C LYS A 100 -3.69 10.29 22.19
N LYS A 101 -3.24 11.56 22.02
CA LYS A 101 -4.07 12.67 21.56
C LYS A 101 -4.69 12.40 20.19
N TYR A 102 -3.94 11.82 19.26
CA TYR A 102 -4.37 11.60 17.88
C TYR A 102 -4.66 10.12 17.55
N LYS A 103 -4.92 9.29 18.56
CA LYS A 103 -5.11 7.83 18.39
C LYS A 103 -6.24 7.42 17.45
N LYS A 104 -7.27 8.27 17.28
CA LYS A 104 -8.41 8.02 16.37
C LYS A 104 -8.23 8.69 15.00
N GLY A 105 -7.28 9.59 14.86
CA GLY A 105 -7.09 10.43 13.68
C GLY A 105 -7.22 11.92 13.98
N LEU A 106 -7.27 12.72 12.94
CA LEU A 106 -7.43 14.18 13.05
C LEU A 106 -8.01 14.80 11.79
N GLN A 107 -8.57 15.99 11.95
CA GLN A 107 -9.07 16.82 10.87
C GLN A 107 -7.92 17.59 10.21
N VAL A 108 -7.85 17.53 8.86
CA VAL A 108 -6.94 18.36 8.06
C VAL A 108 -7.77 19.00 6.94
N GLY A 109 -7.99 20.32 7.03
CA GLY A 109 -9.01 20.99 6.22
C GLY A 109 -10.38 20.38 6.49
N ASN A 110 -11.15 20.11 5.46
CA ASN A 110 -12.49 19.52 5.54
C ASN A 110 -12.49 17.98 5.58
N ILE A 111 -11.33 17.34 5.67
CA ILE A 111 -11.22 15.89 5.61
C ILE A 111 -10.74 15.34 6.95
N PHE A 112 -11.49 14.41 7.53
CA PHE A 112 -11.02 13.62 8.66
C PHE A 112 -10.15 12.46 8.18
N TYR A 113 -8.95 12.31 8.74
CA TYR A 113 -7.99 11.26 8.47
C TYR A 113 -7.96 10.30 9.65
N SER A 114 -8.59 9.14 9.50
CA SER A 114 -8.69 8.12 10.57
C SER A 114 -7.38 7.36 10.77
N ILE A 115 -7.15 6.90 11.99
CA ILE A 115 -6.02 6.05 12.35
C ILE A 115 -6.55 4.89 13.19
N ILE A 116 -6.21 3.65 12.84
CA ILE A 116 -6.50 2.48 13.69
C ILE A 116 -5.52 2.43 14.86
N SER A 117 -4.24 2.58 14.58
CA SER A 117 -3.21 2.63 15.63
C SER A 117 -1.91 3.28 15.15
N MET A 118 -1.21 3.90 16.09
CA MET A 118 0.19 4.33 15.96
C MET A 118 1.00 3.78 17.14
N LYS A 119 2.19 3.24 16.85
CA LYS A 119 3.11 2.74 17.89
C LYS A 119 4.55 3.12 17.53
N ILE A 120 5.27 3.71 18.47
CA ILE A 120 6.72 3.94 18.35
C ILE A 120 7.42 2.58 18.44
N ILE A 121 8.35 2.32 17.52
CA ILE A 121 9.15 1.08 17.49
C ILE A 121 10.64 1.34 17.72
N LYS A 122 11.11 2.56 17.42
CA LYS A 122 12.50 2.98 17.64
C LYS A 122 12.57 4.49 17.65
N GLN A 123 13.40 5.04 18.50
CA GLN A 123 13.77 6.47 18.50
C GLN A 123 15.30 6.64 18.56
N SER A 124 15.77 7.75 18.04
CA SER A 124 17.16 8.20 18.10
C SER A 124 17.14 9.71 18.37
N LYS A 125 18.31 10.36 18.55
CA LYS A 125 18.40 11.80 18.88
C LYS A 125 17.59 12.72 17.92
N SER A 126 17.41 12.34 16.65
CA SER A 126 16.82 13.20 15.60
C SER A 126 15.63 12.61 14.86
N TYR A 127 15.19 11.39 15.16
CA TYR A 127 14.09 10.75 14.45
C TYR A 127 13.34 9.72 15.28
N SER A 128 12.10 9.46 14.87
CA SER A 128 11.28 8.36 15.38
C SER A 128 10.84 7.44 14.25
N TRP A 129 10.85 6.12 14.52
CA TRP A 129 10.21 5.12 13.69
C TRP A 129 8.91 4.65 14.33
N LEU A 130 7.86 4.57 13.53
CA LEU A 130 6.54 4.14 13.98
C LEU A 130 5.99 3.03 13.08
N ILE A 131 5.09 2.22 13.65
CA ILE A 131 4.11 1.43 12.90
C ILE A 131 2.79 2.20 12.94
N VAL A 132 2.21 2.45 11.77
CA VAL A 132 0.92 3.10 11.60
C VAL A 132 -0.02 2.15 10.87
N LYS A 133 -1.22 1.94 11.40
CA LYS A 133 -2.27 1.08 10.82
C LYS A 133 -3.46 1.93 10.40
N LEU A 134 -3.94 1.70 9.18
CA LEU A 134 -5.08 2.38 8.56
C LEU A 134 -6.00 1.33 7.94
N ASP A 135 -7.29 1.62 7.82
CA ASP A 135 -8.29 0.85 7.07
C ASP A 135 -8.78 1.59 5.81
N GLU A 136 -8.27 2.78 5.57
CA GLU A 136 -8.53 3.60 4.39
C GLU A 136 -7.23 4.10 3.74
N GLY A 137 -7.32 4.59 2.48
CA GLY A 137 -6.14 5.04 1.72
C GLY A 137 -6.34 6.39 1.05
N LYS A 138 -6.68 7.44 1.82
CA LYS A 138 -6.79 8.81 1.30
C LYS A 138 -5.46 9.31 0.74
N ASN A 139 -5.53 10.25 -0.21
CA ASN A 139 -4.34 10.82 -0.83
C ASN A 139 -3.38 11.41 0.22
N GLN A 140 -2.12 10.95 0.20
CA GLN A 140 -1.05 11.34 1.12
C GLN A 140 -1.43 11.25 2.61
N HIS A 141 -2.32 10.33 2.97
CA HIS A 141 -2.96 10.18 4.27
C HIS A 141 -1.96 10.37 5.45
N ILE A 142 -0.95 9.51 5.54
CA ILE A 142 0.04 9.55 6.61
C ILE A 142 0.86 10.85 6.58
N ARG A 143 1.26 11.32 5.39
CA ARG A 143 2.05 12.55 5.26
C ARG A 143 1.28 13.78 5.74
N LYS A 144 -0.01 13.88 5.42
CA LYS A 144 -0.88 14.98 5.85
C LYS A 144 -1.09 14.95 7.37
N ILE A 145 -1.31 13.78 7.96
CA ILE A 145 -1.42 13.63 9.42
C ILE A 145 -0.15 14.16 10.11
N PHE A 146 1.03 13.59 9.74
CA PHE A 146 2.27 13.95 10.41
C PHE A 146 2.63 15.41 10.20
N LYS A 147 2.43 15.97 8.99
CA LYS A 147 2.62 17.40 8.73
C LYS A 147 1.74 18.28 9.64
N ARG A 148 0.46 17.90 9.83
CA ARG A 148 -0.50 18.65 10.68
C ARG A 148 -0.10 18.66 12.15
N ILE A 149 0.56 17.62 12.63
CA ILE A 149 1.04 17.51 14.03
C ILE A 149 2.51 17.93 14.20
N GLY A 150 3.10 18.55 13.16
CA GLY A 150 4.42 19.18 13.24
C GLY A 150 5.59 18.27 12.87
N PHE A 151 5.38 17.13 12.20
CA PHE A 151 6.45 16.20 11.82
C PHE A 151 6.54 16.01 10.31
N ASN A 152 7.77 15.94 9.79
CA ASN A 152 8.06 15.59 8.41
C ASN A 152 8.29 14.07 8.27
N VAL A 153 7.63 13.44 7.29
CA VAL A 153 7.81 12.01 6.97
C VAL A 153 8.98 11.85 6.00
N ASN A 154 10.10 11.33 6.51
CA ASN A 154 11.32 11.10 5.74
C ASN A 154 11.27 9.78 4.97
N LYS A 155 10.67 8.71 5.56
CA LYS A 155 10.51 7.40 4.92
C LYS A 155 9.14 6.82 5.21
N LEU A 156 8.49 6.31 4.17
CA LEU A 156 7.17 5.69 4.26
C LEU A 156 7.20 4.37 3.50
N ILE A 157 7.01 3.27 4.22
CA ILE A 157 7.07 1.92 3.67
C ILE A 157 5.79 1.19 4.02
N ARG A 158 4.99 0.78 3.02
CA ARG A 158 3.84 -0.09 3.26
C ARG A 158 4.32 -1.52 3.42
N ILE A 159 4.21 -2.08 4.62
CA ILE A 159 4.69 -3.41 4.96
C ILE A 159 3.60 -4.48 4.92
N GLN A 160 2.31 -4.06 4.87
CA GLN A 160 1.17 -4.97 4.76
C GLN A 160 0.01 -4.31 4.03
N TYR A 161 -0.72 -5.11 3.23
CA TYR A 161 -1.97 -4.76 2.58
C TYR A 161 -2.96 -5.93 2.72
N GLY A 162 -4.01 -5.76 3.51
CA GLY A 162 -4.93 -6.82 3.88
C GLY A 162 -4.19 -8.02 4.51
N PRO A 163 -4.41 -9.25 4.01
CA PRO A 163 -3.75 -10.45 4.53
C PRO A 163 -2.28 -10.58 4.06
N TYR A 164 -1.82 -9.75 3.12
CA TYR A 164 -0.51 -9.88 2.50
C TYR A 164 0.53 -9.01 3.21
N LYS A 165 1.64 -9.63 3.60
CA LYS A 165 2.79 -8.97 4.21
C LYS A 165 3.97 -8.97 3.26
N ILE A 166 4.78 -7.92 3.29
CA ILE A 166 6.00 -7.80 2.48
C ILE A 166 7.01 -8.90 2.83
N GLY A 167 7.19 -9.20 4.13
CA GLY A 167 8.13 -10.21 4.62
C GLY A 167 9.54 -9.99 4.10
N SER A 168 10.17 -11.04 3.60
CA SER A 168 11.51 -11.05 3.00
C SER A 168 11.56 -10.64 1.53
N LEU A 169 10.46 -10.13 0.94
CA LEU A 169 10.46 -9.70 -0.46
C LEU A 169 11.39 -8.50 -0.65
N GLU A 170 12.46 -8.70 -1.40
CA GLU A 170 13.46 -7.66 -1.67
C GLU A 170 12.87 -6.48 -2.47
N THR A 171 13.48 -5.31 -2.33
CA THR A 171 13.07 -4.10 -3.06
C THR A 171 13.20 -4.30 -4.57
N GLY A 172 12.17 -3.93 -5.32
CA GLY A 172 12.09 -4.12 -6.77
C GLY A 172 11.68 -5.52 -7.21
N LYS A 173 11.58 -6.48 -6.30
CA LYS A 173 11.18 -7.86 -6.62
C LYS A 173 9.68 -8.06 -6.47
N ILE A 174 9.19 -9.09 -7.17
CA ILE A 174 7.79 -9.51 -7.12
C ILE A 174 7.65 -10.90 -6.49
N ARG A 175 6.43 -11.20 -6.04
CA ARG A 175 6.02 -12.54 -5.59
C ARG A 175 4.58 -12.78 -6.02
N VAL A 176 4.31 -13.94 -6.60
CA VAL A 176 2.93 -14.39 -6.85
C VAL A 176 2.29 -14.73 -5.49
N LEU A 177 1.08 -14.24 -5.29
CA LEU A 177 0.35 -14.35 -4.03
C LEU A 177 -0.85 -15.30 -4.19
N ASN A 178 -1.16 -16.04 -3.13
CA ASN A 178 -2.33 -16.88 -3.11
C ASN A 178 -3.61 -16.02 -2.93
N SER A 179 -4.43 -15.93 -3.98
CA SER A 179 -5.70 -15.19 -3.96
C SER A 179 -6.78 -15.82 -3.09
N ASN A 180 -6.66 -17.11 -2.72
CA ASN A 180 -7.61 -17.80 -1.86
C ASN A 180 -7.74 -17.16 -0.47
N LYS A 181 -6.71 -16.46 0.00
CA LYS A 181 -6.78 -15.67 1.24
C LYS A 181 -7.84 -14.55 1.21
N LEU A 182 -8.35 -14.21 0.03
CA LEU A 182 -9.43 -13.23 -0.16
C LEU A 182 -10.81 -13.90 -0.36
N ARG A 183 -10.88 -15.17 -0.77
CA ARG A 183 -12.13 -15.85 -1.13
C ARG A 183 -13.15 -15.90 0.01
N LEU A 184 -12.72 -16.11 1.24
CA LEU A 184 -13.62 -16.15 2.42
C LEU A 184 -14.35 -14.81 2.68
N ARG A 185 -13.91 -13.70 2.07
CA ARG A 185 -14.55 -12.40 2.19
C ARG A 185 -15.28 -11.93 0.93
N LEU A 186 -15.04 -12.61 -0.21
CA LEU A 186 -15.69 -12.34 -1.49
C LEU A 186 -16.95 -13.17 -1.70
N THR A 187 -17.12 -14.29 -0.98
CA THR A 187 -18.32 -15.17 -1.05
C THR A 187 -19.53 -14.58 -0.31
N ASN A 188 -19.35 -13.48 0.42
CA ASN A 188 -20.40 -12.75 1.12
C ASN A 188 -20.79 -11.43 0.39
N LEU A 189 -20.44 -11.30 -0.87
CA LEU A 189 -20.82 -10.24 -1.81
C LEU A 189 -21.43 -10.86 -3.08
#